data_5046928b3bdac3ff28b2b4ef9f5ddf89
#
_entry.id   5046928b3bdac3ff28b2b4ef9f5ddf89
#
_cell.length_a   1.000
_cell.length_b   1.000
_cell.length_c   1.000
_cell.angle_alpha   90.00
_cell.angle_beta   90.00
_cell.angle_gamma   90.00
#
_symmetry.space_group_name_H-M   'P 1'
#
loop_
_entity.id
_entity.type
_entity.pdbx_description
1 polymer ?
#
loop_
_entity_poly.entity_id
_entity_poly.type
_entity_poly.pdbx_seq_one_letter_code
_entity_poly.pdbx_strand_id
1 'polypeptide(L)'
;MLIRFGRDADPTCMQMDETLASIADDVKNFAVIYLVDHTEIQDFNEMYELYDSCTVMFFHRNKHIMIDMGTGNNNKITFAITDRQDLIDVIEVVYRGARKGIGLVVGPKDYSAKNRY
;
A
#
# COMPACT_ATOMS: atom_id res chain seq x y z
N MET A 1 -4.34 -1.57 -9.10
CA MET A 1 -3.43 -0.42 -9.03
C MET A 1 -3.03 -0.17 -7.58
N LEU A 2 -1.74 -0.12 -7.32
CA LEU A 2 -1.19 0.25 -6.03
C LEU A 2 -0.67 1.68 -6.13
N ILE A 3 -1.02 2.56 -5.20
CA ILE A 3 -0.54 3.95 -5.19
C ILE A 3 0.18 4.21 -3.87
N ARG A 4 1.43 4.67 -3.95
CA ARG A 4 2.17 5.21 -2.81
C ARG A 4 2.03 6.73 -2.82
N PHE A 5 1.45 7.26 -1.76
CA PHE A 5 1.33 8.70 -1.53
C PHE A 5 2.41 9.13 -0.54
N GLY A 6 3.14 10.16 -0.87
CA GLY A 6 4.20 10.67 -0.01
C GLY A 6 5.15 11.56 -0.76
N ARG A 7 6.37 11.73 -0.22
CA ARG A 7 7.45 12.49 -0.85
C ARG A 7 8.63 11.60 -1.08
N ASP A 8 9.26 11.72 -2.24
CA ASP A 8 10.41 10.91 -2.62
C ASP A 8 11.59 11.04 -1.64
N ALA A 9 11.75 12.22 -1.03
CA ALA A 9 12.83 12.50 -0.10
C ALA A 9 12.56 12.03 1.33
N ASP A 10 11.34 11.59 1.66
CA ASP A 10 10.99 11.10 2.98
C ASP A 10 11.64 9.75 3.26
N PRO A 11 12.30 9.54 4.42
CA PRO A 11 13.00 8.27 4.70
C PRO A 11 12.10 7.04 4.66
N THR A 12 10.86 7.14 5.17
CA THR A 12 9.91 6.02 5.13
C THR A 12 9.49 5.72 3.69
N CYS A 13 9.22 6.77 2.89
CA CYS A 13 8.92 6.61 1.47
C CYS A 13 10.10 6.00 0.72
N MET A 14 11.32 6.41 1.01
CA MET A 14 12.51 5.85 0.37
C MET A 14 12.64 4.36 0.61
N GLN A 15 12.41 3.90 1.83
CA GLN A 15 12.43 2.48 2.17
C GLN A 15 11.34 1.71 1.45
N MET A 16 10.10 2.23 1.45
CA MET A 16 8.98 1.59 0.76
C MET A 16 9.23 1.58 -0.75
N ASP A 17 9.71 2.69 -1.32
CA ASP A 17 9.96 2.81 -2.76
C ASP A 17 11.06 1.85 -3.23
N GLU A 18 12.09 1.64 -2.41
CA GLU A 18 13.13 0.67 -2.72
C GLU A 18 12.55 -0.74 -2.83
N THR A 19 11.66 -1.13 -1.90
CA THR A 19 10.99 -2.42 -1.95
C THR A 19 10.06 -2.50 -3.17
N LEU A 20 9.26 -1.45 -3.41
CA LEU A 20 8.36 -1.40 -4.56
C LEU A 20 9.11 -1.54 -5.89
N ALA A 21 10.23 -0.83 -6.04
CA ALA A 21 11.05 -0.91 -7.23
C ALA A 21 11.61 -2.32 -7.44
N SER A 22 12.02 -2.97 -6.35
CA SER A 22 12.60 -4.31 -6.42
C SER A 22 11.62 -5.39 -6.88
N ILE A 23 10.31 -5.18 -6.70
CA ILE A 23 9.29 -6.18 -7.03
C ILE A 23 8.43 -5.80 -8.24
N ALA A 24 8.62 -4.61 -8.82
CA ALA A 24 7.74 -4.10 -9.88
C ALA A 24 7.60 -5.08 -11.04
N ASP A 25 8.70 -5.67 -11.48
CA ASP A 25 8.66 -6.67 -12.57
C ASP A 25 7.95 -7.97 -12.15
N ASP A 26 8.10 -8.37 -10.89
CA ASP A 26 7.51 -9.62 -10.41
C ASP A 26 5.99 -9.55 -10.34
N VAL A 27 5.43 -8.34 -10.14
CA VAL A 27 3.99 -8.15 -9.96
C VAL A 27 3.31 -7.50 -11.16
N LYS A 28 4.04 -7.16 -12.23
CA LYS A 28 3.53 -6.39 -13.38
C LYS A 28 2.32 -7.01 -14.07
N ASN A 29 2.13 -8.31 -13.97
CA ASN A 29 1.00 -9.00 -14.62
C ASN A 29 -0.32 -8.83 -13.87
N PHE A 30 -0.28 -8.39 -12.62
CA PHE A 30 -1.49 -8.23 -11.81
C PHE A 30 -1.55 -6.92 -11.04
N ALA A 31 -0.49 -6.14 -11.01
CA ALA A 31 -0.48 -4.87 -10.31
C ALA A 31 0.35 -3.82 -11.05
N VAL A 32 -0.16 -2.60 -11.11
CA VAL A 32 0.58 -1.43 -11.57
C VAL A 32 0.86 -0.55 -10.37
N ILE A 33 2.09 -0.08 -10.24
CA ILE A 33 2.56 0.72 -9.11
C ILE A 33 2.73 2.17 -9.56
N TYR A 34 2.12 3.11 -8.80
CA TYR A 34 2.27 4.54 -9.02
C TYR A 34 2.83 5.20 -7.76
N LEU A 35 3.74 6.15 -7.94
CA LEU A 35 4.28 7.00 -6.89
C LEU A 35 3.71 8.40 -7.08
N VAL A 36 3.00 8.89 -6.06
CA VAL A 36 2.31 10.18 -6.13
C VAL A 36 2.79 11.09 -5.00
N ASP A 37 3.13 12.34 -5.32
CA ASP A 37 3.52 13.33 -4.33
C ASP A 37 2.26 13.95 -3.68
N HIS A 38 2.23 14.04 -2.35
CA HIS A 38 1.14 14.63 -1.57
C HIS A 38 0.77 16.04 -2.04
N THR A 39 1.77 16.82 -2.44
CA THR A 39 1.56 18.25 -2.75
C THR A 39 0.75 18.46 -4.04
N GLU A 40 0.63 17.44 -4.86
CA GLU A 40 -0.06 17.50 -6.15
C GLU A 40 -1.54 17.13 -6.08
N ILE A 41 -2.00 16.61 -4.93
CA ILE A 41 -3.34 16.00 -4.83
C ILE A 41 -4.05 16.35 -3.52
N GLN A 42 -4.14 17.64 -3.19
CA GLN A 42 -4.69 18.10 -1.90
C GLN A 42 -6.10 17.59 -1.60
N ASP A 43 -6.97 17.53 -2.59
CA ASP A 43 -8.33 17.01 -2.39
C ASP A 43 -8.33 15.53 -1.98
N PHE A 44 -7.41 14.75 -2.54
CA PHE A 44 -7.21 13.35 -2.17
C PHE A 44 -6.68 13.23 -0.74
N ASN A 45 -5.79 14.13 -0.34
CA ASN A 45 -5.23 14.13 1.02
C ASN A 45 -6.32 14.28 2.06
N GLU A 46 -7.30 15.16 1.82
CA GLU A 46 -8.44 15.34 2.72
C GLU A 46 -9.37 14.13 2.70
N MET A 47 -9.70 13.62 1.51
CA MET A 47 -10.64 12.51 1.35
C MET A 47 -10.15 11.23 2.03
N TYR A 48 -8.87 10.91 1.92
CA TYR A 48 -8.28 9.67 2.45
C TYR A 48 -7.42 9.89 3.68
N GLU A 49 -7.41 11.10 4.25
CA GLU A 49 -6.63 11.42 5.45
C GLU A 49 -5.14 11.09 5.29
N LEU A 50 -4.54 11.52 4.17
CA LEU A 50 -3.15 11.21 3.81
C LEU A 50 -2.16 12.14 4.52
N TYR A 51 -2.16 12.11 5.86
CA TYR A 51 -1.32 12.98 6.68
C TYR A 51 -0.04 12.28 7.17
N ASP A 52 0.07 10.98 6.92
CA ASP A 52 1.28 10.23 7.26
C ASP A 52 2.38 10.50 6.23
N SER A 53 3.63 10.30 6.63
CA SER A 53 4.79 10.55 5.75
C SER A 53 4.81 9.67 4.52
N CYS A 54 4.27 8.46 4.64
CA CYS A 54 4.17 7.51 3.54
C CYS A 54 2.88 6.70 3.68
N THR A 55 2.12 6.58 2.61
CA THR A 55 0.87 5.81 2.59
C THR A 55 0.79 4.98 1.33
N VAL A 56 0.44 3.70 1.48
CA VAL A 56 0.17 2.80 0.35
C VAL A 56 -1.29 2.38 0.39
N MET A 57 -1.98 2.51 -0.74
CA MET A 57 -3.37 2.13 -0.90
C MET A 57 -3.54 1.29 -2.16
N PHE A 58 -4.56 0.45 -2.17
CA PHE A 58 -4.86 -0.45 -3.27
C PHE A 58 -6.20 -0.10 -3.91
N PHE A 59 -6.25 -0.15 -5.24
CA PHE A 59 -7.47 0.11 -6.01
C PHE A 59 -7.64 -0.97 -7.07
N HIS A 60 -8.88 -1.34 -7.32
CA HIS A 60 -9.25 -2.28 -8.38
C HIS A 60 -10.56 -1.82 -9.03
N ARG A 61 -10.53 -1.56 -10.34
CA ARG A 61 -11.69 -1.07 -11.09
C ARG A 61 -12.35 0.15 -10.45
N ASN A 62 -11.52 1.12 -10.05
CA ASN A 62 -11.93 2.38 -9.40
C ASN A 62 -12.50 2.20 -7.99
N LYS A 63 -12.35 1.03 -7.38
CA LYS A 63 -12.75 0.78 -5.99
C LYS A 63 -11.53 0.69 -5.10
N HIS A 64 -11.58 1.37 -3.96
CA HIS A 64 -10.59 1.22 -2.90
C HIS A 64 -10.73 -0.17 -2.26
N ILE A 65 -9.63 -0.92 -2.21
CA ILE A 65 -9.60 -2.24 -1.57
C ILE A 65 -8.93 -2.09 -0.22
N MET A 66 -9.63 -2.49 0.84
CA MET A 66 -9.12 -2.46 2.20
C MET A 66 -8.39 -3.76 2.53
N ILE A 67 -7.37 -3.65 3.40
CA ILE A 67 -6.63 -4.81 3.87
C ILE A 67 -6.45 -4.73 5.38
N ASP A 68 -6.77 -5.82 6.08
CA ASP A 68 -6.55 -5.96 7.52
C ASP A 68 -5.16 -6.52 7.77
N MET A 69 -4.25 -5.67 8.24
CA MET A 69 -2.86 -6.03 8.57
C MET A 69 -2.64 -6.16 10.07
N GLY A 70 -3.71 -6.11 10.87
CA GLY A 70 -3.62 -6.17 12.32
C GLY A 70 -3.24 -4.85 12.98
N THR A 71 -3.15 -3.76 12.22
CA THR A 71 -2.72 -2.44 12.73
C THR A 71 -3.87 -1.57 13.22
N GLY A 72 -5.12 -1.98 12.98
CA GLY A 72 -6.31 -1.18 13.28
C GLY A 72 -6.69 -0.21 12.17
N ASN A 73 -5.84 -0.02 11.16
CA ASN A 73 -6.16 0.81 10.01
C ASN A 73 -6.22 -0.08 8.76
N ASN A 74 -7.45 -0.35 8.30
CA ASN A 74 -7.67 -1.22 7.14
C ASN A 74 -7.64 -0.48 5.80
N ASN A 75 -7.62 0.85 5.83
CA ASN A 75 -7.72 1.66 4.62
C ASN A 75 -6.37 1.85 3.93
N LYS A 76 -5.29 1.87 4.69
CA LYS A 76 -3.98 2.22 4.15
C LYS A 76 -2.85 1.60 4.96
N ILE A 77 -1.71 1.43 4.31
CA ILE A 77 -0.46 1.00 4.94
C ILE A 77 0.41 2.24 5.15
N THR A 78 0.75 2.55 6.40
CA THR A 78 1.47 3.78 6.76
C THR A 78 2.89 3.53 7.24
N PHE A 79 3.38 2.30 7.09
CA PHE A 79 4.74 1.90 7.46
C PHE A 79 5.44 1.26 6.27
N ALA A 80 6.78 1.26 6.27
CA ALA A 80 7.54 0.65 5.20
C ALA A 80 7.61 -0.87 5.37
N ILE A 81 7.26 -1.61 4.31
CA ILE A 81 7.50 -3.04 4.22
C ILE A 81 8.83 -3.20 3.50
N THR A 82 9.85 -3.67 4.20
CA THR A 82 11.21 -3.74 3.68
C THR A 82 11.58 -5.10 3.08
N ASP A 83 10.80 -6.14 3.41
CA ASP A 83 11.00 -7.48 2.86
C ASP A 83 10.23 -7.63 1.55
N ARG A 84 10.94 -7.98 0.47
CA ARG A 84 10.34 -8.14 -0.87
C ARG A 84 9.21 -9.14 -0.88
N GLN A 85 9.41 -10.30 -0.27
CA GLN A 85 8.42 -11.37 -0.30
C GLN A 85 7.18 -10.98 0.49
N ASP A 86 7.35 -10.31 1.62
CA ASP A 86 6.22 -9.81 2.42
C ASP A 86 5.34 -8.88 1.59
N LEU A 87 5.94 -7.95 0.84
CA LEU A 87 5.19 -7.02 0.01
C LEU A 87 4.51 -7.72 -1.18
N ILE A 88 5.19 -8.67 -1.82
CA ILE A 88 4.59 -9.48 -2.88
C ILE A 88 3.37 -10.24 -2.35
N ASP A 89 3.48 -10.84 -1.18
CA ASP A 89 2.39 -11.60 -0.55
C ASP A 89 1.18 -10.70 -0.26
N VAL A 90 1.41 -9.48 0.23
CA VAL A 90 0.35 -8.49 0.47
C VAL A 90 -0.36 -8.14 -0.83
N ILE A 91 0.39 -7.79 -1.86
CA ILE A 91 -0.18 -7.41 -3.17
C ILE A 91 -0.98 -8.57 -3.76
N GLU A 92 -0.45 -9.78 -3.67
CA GLU A 92 -1.10 -10.98 -4.19
C GLU A 92 -2.44 -11.24 -3.50
N VAL A 93 -2.49 -11.16 -2.16
CA VAL A 93 -3.72 -11.35 -1.39
C VAL A 93 -4.76 -10.30 -1.75
N VAL A 94 -4.36 -9.03 -1.87
CA VAL A 94 -5.25 -7.93 -2.22
C VAL A 94 -5.91 -8.18 -3.59
N TYR A 95 -5.13 -8.46 -4.60
CA TYR A 95 -5.67 -8.57 -5.97
C TYR A 95 -6.35 -9.90 -6.24
N ARG A 96 -6.00 -10.96 -5.53
CA ARG A 96 -6.75 -12.20 -5.57
C ARG A 96 -8.16 -11.99 -5.00
N GLY A 97 -8.28 -11.31 -3.88
CA GLY A 97 -9.57 -10.95 -3.29
C GLY A 97 -10.38 -10.00 -4.17
N ALA A 98 -9.73 -8.97 -4.71
CA ALA A 98 -10.37 -7.99 -5.58
C ALA A 98 -10.99 -8.63 -6.81
N ARG A 99 -10.32 -9.58 -7.44
CA ARG A 99 -10.86 -10.31 -8.60
C ARG A 99 -12.11 -11.12 -8.25
N LYS A 100 -12.26 -11.52 -7.00
CA LYS A 100 -13.45 -12.23 -6.49
C LYS A 100 -14.55 -11.28 -6.02
N GLY A 101 -14.34 -9.97 -6.15
CA GLY A 101 -15.30 -8.96 -5.71
C GLY A 101 -15.23 -8.63 -4.22
N ILE A 102 -14.17 -9.03 -3.52
CA ILE A 102 -13.98 -8.78 -2.09
C ILE A 102 -13.35 -7.40 -1.90
N GLY A 103 -14.00 -6.53 -1.10
CA GLY A 103 -13.52 -5.17 -0.83
C GLY A 103 -12.64 -5.03 0.41
N LEU A 104 -12.61 -6.06 1.28
CA LEU A 104 -11.73 -6.12 2.45
C LEU A 104 -11.11 -7.50 2.51
N VAL A 105 -9.78 -7.56 2.48
CA VAL A 105 -9.03 -8.81 2.58
C VAL A 105 -8.24 -8.84 3.89
N VAL A 106 -7.88 -10.04 4.35
CA VAL A 106 -7.02 -10.23 5.52
C VAL A 106 -5.58 -10.39 5.03
N GLY A 107 -4.67 -9.61 5.61
CA GLY A 107 -3.26 -9.67 5.24
C GLY A 107 -2.63 -11.03 5.53
N PRO A 108 -1.55 -11.37 4.83
CA PRO A 108 -0.91 -12.69 4.97
C PRO A 108 -0.21 -12.86 6.32
N LYS A 109 0.02 -11.77 7.06
CA LYS A 109 0.64 -11.84 8.37
C LYS A 109 0.22 -10.63 9.22
N ASP A 110 0.37 -10.74 10.55
CA ASP A 110 0.01 -9.69 11.49
C ASP A 110 1.18 -8.71 11.68
N TYR A 111 0.94 -7.44 11.36
CA TYR A 111 1.93 -6.36 11.48
C TYR A 111 1.73 -5.49 12.72
N SER A 112 0.80 -5.83 13.61
CA SER A 112 0.49 -4.99 14.78
C SER A 112 1.70 -4.74 15.68
N ALA A 113 2.53 -5.75 15.92
CA ALA A 113 3.73 -5.64 16.76
C ALA A 113 4.78 -4.72 16.11
N LYS A 114 4.95 -4.78 14.79
CA LYS A 114 5.90 -3.94 14.05
C LYS A 114 5.47 -2.48 14.01
N ASN A 115 4.18 -2.24 14.06
CA ASN A 115 3.62 -0.89 13.94
C ASN A 115 3.58 -0.14 15.28
N ARG A 116 3.99 -0.77 16.37
CA ARG A 116 4.03 -0.15 17.72
C ARG A 116 5.35 0.56 18.02
N TYR A 117 6.33 0.40 17.18
CA TYR A 117 7.67 0.92 17.43
C TYR A 117 8.07 1.96 16.41
#